data_39678e9d4b0b846a029d4cd6895bd8a3
#
_entry.id   39678e9d4b0b846a029d4cd6895bd8a3
#
_cell.length_a   1.000
_cell.length_b   1.000
_cell.length_c   1.000
_cell.angle_alpha   90.00
_cell.angle_beta   90.00
_cell.angle_gamma   90.00
#
_symmetry.space_group_name_H-M   'P 1'
#
loop_
_entity.id
_entity.type
_entity.pdbx_description
1 polymer ?
#
loop_
_entity_poly.entity_id
_entity_poly.type
_entity_poly.pdbx_seq_one_letter_code
_entity_poly.pdbx_strand_id
1 'polypeptide(L)'
;MRKMMPDIDLIISGHTHTQLDEPIQHGDTYIVSCGEYGRNLGTISMTQKDDGRWDVDTYELIPVTDEIKADAATQERIDKLMGTVDTNYLSHFGYTKDQILAENDIEFSSVDDMYNEHEELNLGDIMSDAYVYAVENSEYYDGDPVDVAVVPSGTVRDTYTKGDVTVEQVYNSFSLGIGKDGLAGYPLISAYLTGKELKLVAEIDASVSDFMTIARLYCSGLNFTYNPHRMILNKVTDCYLMKAQGEGNREEIEDDKLYHVVTDLYTGQMLGAVMDTSYGLLSITPKDKDGNPIENLEDQAIMEGNQELKAWAAIARYMESFDDTDGDGIANVSEYYNEKHDRKVVEDSWNIIDLVKHPNKFSAIIAGIFVLVIVLIILLILLVRRIVRKIKNN
;
A
#
# COMPACT_ATOMS: atom_id res chain seq x y z
N MET A 1 21.30 -8.61 -14.40
CA MET A 1 21.86 -7.61 -15.33
C MET A 1 23.17 -8.04 -15.99
N ARG A 2 24.23 -8.43 -15.27
CA ARG A 2 25.54 -8.77 -15.87
C ARG A 2 25.52 -9.85 -16.97
N LYS A 3 24.64 -10.86 -16.92
CA LYS A 3 24.51 -11.85 -18.03
C LYS A 3 24.08 -11.22 -19.37
N MET A 4 23.46 -10.04 -19.32
CA MET A 4 23.01 -9.30 -20.50
C MET A 4 23.96 -8.15 -20.89
N MET A 5 24.79 -7.66 -19.93
CA MET A 5 25.72 -6.54 -20.10
C MET A 5 27.03 -6.86 -19.35
N PRO A 6 27.94 -7.61 -19.97
CA PRO A 6 29.16 -8.06 -19.29
C PRO A 6 30.18 -6.96 -19.00
N ASP A 7 30.05 -5.78 -19.60
CA ASP A 7 31.03 -4.69 -19.56
C ASP A 7 30.65 -3.55 -18.60
N ILE A 8 29.84 -3.83 -17.59
CA ILE A 8 29.49 -2.84 -16.55
C ILE A 8 30.42 -3.02 -15.35
N ASP A 9 31.17 -1.97 -15.01
CA ASP A 9 32.07 -1.93 -13.85
C ASP A 9 31.36 -1.46 -12.58
N LEU A 10 30.47 -0.46 -12.70
CA LEU A 10 29.76 0.15 -11.58
C LEU A 10 28.26 0.31 -11.90
N ILE A 11 27.40 -0.04 -10.97
CA ILE A 11 25.97 0.24 -10.96
C ILE A 11 25.67 1.15 -9.76
N ILE A 12 25.25 2.39 -10.03
CA ILE A 12 24.64 3.26 -9.04
C ILE A 12 23.15 2.96 -9.04
N SER A 13 22.68 2.27 -7.99
CA SER A 13 21.31 1.82 -7.86
C SER A 13 20.45 2.85 -7.13
N GLY A 14 19.14 2.77 -7.34
CA GLY A 14 18.12 3.58 -6.71
C GLY A 14 16.77 2.87 -6.73
N HIS A 15 15.66 3.62 -6.69
CA HIS A 15 14.26 3.16 -6.78
C HIS A 15 13.75 2.33 -5.59
N THR A 16 14.53 1.36 -5.11
CA THR A 16 14.14 0.51 -3.97
C THR A 16 14.47 1.14 -2.61
N HIS A 17 15.00 2.36 -2.60
CA HIS A 17 15.41 3.11 -1.40
C HIS A 17 16.43 2.37 -0.51
N THR A 18 17.05 1.33 -1.03
CA THR A 18 18.01 0.51 -0.27
C THR A 18 19.28 1.28 0.02
N GLN A 19 19.67 1.37 1.29
CA GLN A 19 20.99 1.83 1.68
C GLN A 19 21.95 0.64 1.69
N LEU A 20 23.10 0.80 1.04
CA LEU A 20 24.20 -0.16 1.06
C LEU A 20 25.39 0.49 1.76
N ASP A 21 25.71 0.03 2.97
CA ASP A 21 26.84 0.55 3.75
C ASP A 21 28.19 0.12 3.14
N GLU A 22 28.19 -0.96 2.35
CA GLU A 22 29.32 -1.45 1.58
C GLU A 22 28.86 -1.79 0.15
N PRO A 23 29.75 -1.65 -0.87
CA PRO A 23 29.43 -2.07 -2.23
C PRO A 23 29.17 -3.56 -2.32
N ILE A 24 28.08 -3.96 -2.99
CA ILE A 24 27.88 -5.36 -3.36
C ILE A 24 28.70 -5.65 -4.60
N GLN A 25 29.59 -6.66 -4.55
CA GLN A 25 30.35 -7.10 -5.70
C GLN A 25 29.73 -8.36 -6.33
N HIS A 26 29.45 -8.28 -7.62
CA HIS A 26 29.01 -9.43 -8.42
C HIS A 26 29.94 -9.63 -9.62
N GLY A 27 30.90 -10.54 -9.49
CA GLY A 27 32.01 -10.72 -10.44
C GLY A 27 32.93 -9.50 -10.43
N ASP A 28 33.06 -8.77 -11.56
CA ASP A 28 33.84 -7.54 -11.66
C ASP A 28 32.99 -6.27 -11.58
N THR A 29 31.66 -6.38 -11.36
CA THR A 29 30.73 -5.28 -11.24
C THR A 29 30.48 -4.95 -9.78
N TYR A 30 30.60 -3.67 -9.42
CA TYR A 30 30.21 -3.15 -8.12
C TYR A 30 28.79 -2.52 -8.19
N ILE A 31 28.01 -2.68 -7.12
CA ILE A 31 26.67 -2.10 -6.99
C ILE A 31 26.68 -1.26 -5.72
N VAL A 32 26.28 0.01 -5.84
CA VAL A 32 26.19 0.97 -4.72
C VAL A 32 24.83 1.63 -4.70
N SER A 33 24.39 2.04 -3.51
CA SER A 33 23.13 2.78 -3.31
C SER A 33 23.20 3.53 -1.99
N CYS A 34 22.80 4.81 -1.97
CA CYS A 34 22.91 5.68 -0.79
C CYS A 34 21.59 5.86 -0.03
N GLY A 35 20.58 5.03 -0.32
CA GLY A 35 19.26 5.15 0.31
C GLY A 35 18.34 6.12 -0.43
N GLU A 36 17.60 6.93 0.30
CA GLU A 36 16.49 7.74 -0.20
C GLU A 36 16.57 9.21 0.24
N TYR A 37 15.76 10.04 -0.39
CA TYR A 37 15.44 11.44 -0.01
C TYR A 37 16.64 12.34 0.32
N GLY A 38 17.84 12.03 -0.21
CA GLY A 38 19.04 12.82 0.06
C GLY A 38 19.57 12.69 1.49
N ARG A 39 19.16 11.66 2.25
CA ARG A 39 19.67 11.42 3.63
C ARG A 39 21.17 11.17 3.67
N ASN A 40 21.75 10.64 2.59
CA ASN A 40 23.18 10.41 2.46
C ASN A 40 23.70 10.90 1.12
N LEU A 41 24.94 11.41 1.12
CA LEU A 41 25.75 11.58 -0.08
C LEU A 41 26.71 10.38 -0.19
N GLY A 42 26.48 9.50 -1.17
CA GLY A 42 27.39 8.39 -1.46
C GLY A 42 28.62 8.86 -2.24
N THR A 43 29.81 8.56 -1.76
CA THR A 43 31.07 8.81 -2.48
C THR A 43 31.78 7.49 -2.76
N ILE A 44 32.33 7.33 -3.96
CA ILE A 44 33.11 6.15 -4.37
C ILE A 44 34.33 6.58 -5.14
N SER A 45 35.51 6.04 -4.77
CA SER A 45 36.77 6.17 -5.50
C SER A 45 37.17 4.81 -6.06
N MET A 46 37.58 4.78 -7.31
CA MET A 46 37.94 3.54 -7.99
C MET A 46 39.23 3.74 -8.78
N THR A 47 40.09 2.69 -8.79
CA THR A 47 41.33 2.65 -9.57
C THR A 47 41.24 1.54 -10.61
N GLN A 48 41.64 1.88 -11.87
CA GLN A 48 41.73 0.92 -12.94
C GLN A 48 43.04 0.13 -12.85
N LYS A 49 42.95 -1.19 -12.89
CA LYS A 49 44.11 -2.12 -12.94
C LYS A 49 44.67 -2.26 -14.33
N ASP A 50 45.89 -2.84 -14.42
CA ASP A 50 46.56 -3.08 -15.68
C ASP A 50 45.79 -4.03 -16.62
N ASP A 51 44.91 -4.88 -16.07
CA ASP A 51 44.07 -5.80 -16.84
C ASP A 51 42.72 -5.16 -17.28
N GLY A 52 42.56 -3.87 -17.03
CA GLY A 52 41.39 -3.07 -17.41
C GLY A 52 40.20 -3.14 -16.42
N ARG A 53 40.25 -3.96 -15.39
CA ARG A 53 39.22 -4.03 -14.34
C ARG A 53 39.35 -2.86 -13.37
N TRP A 54 38.24 -2.53 -12.70
CA TRP A 54 38.20 -1.49 -11.67
C TRP A 54 38.09 -2.11 -10.28
N ASP A 55 38.86 -1.53 -9.33
CA ASP A 55 38.74 -1.83 -7.91
C ASP A 55 38.19 -0.60 -7.18
N VAL A 56 37.42 -0.84 -6.13
CA VAL A 56 36.96 0.20 -5.21
C VAL A 56 38.07 0.47 -4.20
N ASP A 57 38.57 1.69 -4.16
CA ASP A 57 39.54 2.17 -3.18
C ASP A 57 38.84 2.62 -1.89
N THR A 58 37.79 3.42 -2.05
CA THR A 58 36.96 3.90 -0.93
C THR A 58 35.49 3.97 -1.35
N TYR A 59 34.62 3.66 -0.41
CA TYR A 59 33.19 3.91 -0.47
C TYR A 59 32.72 4.47 0.88
N GLU A 60 31.99 5.55 0.85
CA GLU A 60 31.52 6.22 2.06
C GLU A 60 30.14 6.81 1.85
N LEU A 61 29.27 6.66 2.84
CA LEU A 61 27.99 7.36 2.96
C LEU A 61 28.14 8.49 3.95
N ILE A 62 28.05 9.72 3.44
CA ILE A 62 28.14 10.94 4.24
C ILE A 62 26.71 11.37 4.61
N PRO A 63 26.29 11.31 5.88
CA PRO A 63 24.96 11.74 6.28
C PRO A 63 24.75 13.24 5.98
N VAL A 64 23.61 13.56 5.42
CA VAL A 64 23.14 14.96 5.26
C VAL A 64 22.33 15.31 6.49
N THR A 65 22.85 16.23 7.28
CA THR A 65 22.26 16.65 8.57
C THR A 65 22.04 18.17 8.59
N ASP A 66 21.24 18.65 9.55
CA ASP A 66 20.97 20.08 9.76
C ASP A 66 22.22 20.91 10.12
N GLU A 67 23.33 20.25 10.48
CA GLU A 67 24.62 20.90 10.72
C GLU A 67 25.27 21.40 9.42
N ILE A 68 24.85 20.85 8.26
CA ILE A 68 25.37 21.24 6.95
C ILE A 68 24.69 22.53 6.51
N LYS A 69 25.46 23.60 6.40
CA LYS A 69 24.92 24.88 5.96
C LYS A 69 24.49 24.81 4.50
N ALA A 70 23.22 25.18 4.25
CA ALA A 70 22.70 25.28 2.90
C ALA A 70 23.47 26.28 2.01
N ASP A 71 23.65 25.91 0.75
CA ASP A 71 24.18 26.87 -0.26
C ASP A 71 23.11 27.91 -0.59
N ALA A 72 23.43 29.18 -0.38
CA ALA A 72 22.45 30.25 -0.50
C ALA A 72 21.87 30.42 -1.92
N ALA A 73 22.65 30.14 -2.97
CA ALA A 73 22.17 30.26 -4.34
C ALA A 73 21.24 29.11 -4.71
N THR A 74 21.50 27.92 -4.17
CA THR A 74 20.62 26.75 -4.32
C THR A 74 19.32 26.97 -3.55
N GLN A 75 19.38 27.49 -2.32
CA GLN A 75 18.21 27.82 -1.51
C GLN A 75 17.29 28.83 -2.21
N GLU A 76 17.83 29.90 -2.77
CA GLU A 76 17.05 30.91 -3.52
C GLU A 76 16.29 30.25 -4.71
N ARG A 77 16.91 29.28 -5.39
CA ARG A 77 16.25 28.56 -6.48
C ARG A 77 15.13 27.67 -5.97
N ILE A 78 15.34 26.99 -4.84
CA ILE A 78 14.31 26.14 -4.18
C ILE A 78 13.14 27.03 -3.79
N ASP A 79 13.38 28.15 -3.11
CA ASP A 79 12.32 29.07 -2.66
C ASP A 79 11.47 29.57 -3.84
N LYS A 80 12.13 29.91 -4.96
CA LYS A 80 11.43 30.32 -6.19
C LYS A 80 10.58 29.19 -6.78
N LEU A 81 11.08 27.96 -6.81
CA LEU A 81 10.33 26.81 -7.32
C LEU A 81 9.14 26.48 -6.40
N MET A 82 9.34 26.53 -5.09
CA MET A 82 8.26 26.31 -4.10
C MET A 82 7.19 27.41 -4.20
N GLY A 83 7.56 28.66 -4.41
CA GLY A 83 6.59 29.73 -4.69
C GLY A 83 5.79 29.50 -5.99
N THR A 84 6.39 28.81 -6.96
CA THR A 84 5.68 28.37 -8.18
C THR A 84 4.70 27.25 -7.88
N VAL A 85 5.07 26.29 -7.02
CA VAL A 85 4.18 25.21 -6.54
C VAL A 85 2.98 25.80 -5.80
N ASP A 86 3.21 26.73 -4.87
CA ASP A 86 2.12 27.41 -4.15
C ASP A 86 1.14 28.07 -5.12
N THR A 87 1.67 28.84 -6.09
CA THR A 87 0.84 29.66 -6.98
C THR A 87 0.12 28.81 -8.05
N ASN A 88 0.79 27.81 -8.62
CA ASN A 88 0.31 27.10 -9.81
C ASN A 88 -0.25 25.71 -9.51
N TYR A 89 -0.09 25.22 -8.28
CA TYR A 89 -0.58 23.89 -7.89
C TYR A 89 -1.42 23.95 -6.63
N LEU A 90 -0.82 24.28 -5.46
CA LEU A 90 -1.55 24.20 -4.17
C LEU A 90 -2.72 25.19 -4.11
N SER A 91 -2.63 26.36 -4.77
CA SER A 91 -3.72 27.32 -4.85
C SER A 91 -5.00 26.76 -5.52
N HIS A 92 -4.88 25.76 -6.40
CA HIS A 92 -6.05 25.08 -6.97
C HIS A 92 -6.87 24.32 -5.90
N PHE A 93 -6.22 23.91 -4.82
CA PHE A 93 -6.82 23.20 -3.70
C PHE A 93 -7.11 24.13 -2.50
N GLY A 94 -6.77 25.41 -2.61
CA GLY A 94 -6.96 26.41 -1.54
C GLY A 94 -5.86 26.42 -0.48
N TYR A 95 -4.73 25.78 -0.73
CA TYR A 95 -3.63 25.58 0.23
C TYR A 95 -2.37 26.37 -0.14
N THR A 96 -1.48 26.52 0.86
CA THR A 96 -0.08 26.91 0.73
C THR A 96 0.82 25.90 1.43
N LYS A 97 2.08 25.75 1.01
CA LYS A 97 2.95 24.66 1.50
C LYS A 97 3.21 24.67 3.01
N ASP A 98 3.36 25.88 3.58
CA ASP A 98 3.70 26.08 4.99
C ASP A 98 2.44 26.17 5.90
N GLN A 99 1.24 26.01 5.34
CA GLN A 99 0.01 26.03 6.11
C GLN A 99 0.00 24.84 7.07
N ILE A 100 -0.21 25.11 8.36
CA ILE A 100 -0.39 24.10 9.38
C ILE A 100 -1.84 23.63 9.30
N LEU A 101 -2.05 22.33 9.20
CA LEU A 101 -3.34 21.68 9.11
C LEU A 101 -3.83 21.18 10.48
N ALA A 102 -2.90 20.63 11.25
CA ALA A 102 -3.17 20.11 12.59
C ALA A 102 -1.88 20.06 13.41
N GLU A 103 -2.02 20.01 14.74
CA GLU A 103 -0.95 19.61 15.64
C GLU A 103 -1.08 18.13 15.99
N ASN A 104 0.06 17.43 16.02
CA ASN A 104 0.12 15.99 16.23
C ASN A 104 0.96 15.62 17.45
N ASP A 105 0.33 15.01 18.45
CA ASP A 105 1.00 14.44 19.62
C ASP A 105 1.20 12.92 19.52
N ILE A 106 0.70 12.29 18.43
CA ILE A 106 0.70 10.85 18.24
C ILE A 106 1.97 10.37 17.55
N GLU A 107 2.48 9.23 17.95
CA GLU A 107 3.50 8.49 17.22
C GLU A 107 2.84 7.67 16.12
N PHE A 108 2.92 8.15 14.88
CA PHE A 108 2.46 7.37 13.73
C PHE A 108 3.49 6.34 13.30
N SER A 109 3.00 5.19 12.84
CA SER A 109 3.83 4.14 12.24
C SER A 109 4.63 4.70 11.07
N SER A 110 5.83 4.17 10.87
CA SER A 110 6.64 4.54 9.72
C SER A 110 6.16 3.84 8.44
N VAL A 111 6.62 4.32 7.28
CA VAL A 111 6.42 3.63 6.01
C VAL A 111 7.09 2.25 6.01
N ASP A 112 8.24 2.12 6.68
CA ASP A 112 8.93 0.84 6.84
C ASP A 112 8.08 -0.16 7.65
N ASP A 113 7.36 0.29 8.68
CA ASP A 113 6.43 -0.56 9.44
C ASP A 113 5.30 -1.07 8.54
N MET A 114 4.76 -0.20 7.66
CA MET A 114 3.73 -0.61 6.69
C MET A 114 4.19 -1.72 5.73
N TYR A 115 5.50 -1.80 5.45
CA TYR A 115 6.08 -2.87 4.62
C TYR A 115 6.51 -4.10 5.42
N ASN A 116 6.83 -3.97 6.69
CA ASN A 116 7.38 -5.05 7.51
C ASN A 116 6.35 -5.68 8.44
N GLU A 117 5.39 -4.91 8.96
CA GLU A 117 4.37 -5.36 9.89
C GLU A 117 3.04 -5.60 9.16
N HIS A 118 2.47 -6.79 9.30
CA HIS A 118 1.21 -7.15 8.65
C HIS A 118 0.07 -7.13 9.67
N GLU A 119 -0.19 -5.98 10.22
CA GLU A 119 -1.24 -5.74 11.22
C GLU A 119 -1.88 -4.36 11.03
N GLU A 120 -2.79 -3.98 11.92
CA GLU A 120 -3.37 -2.63 11.97
C GLU A 120 -2.30 -1.61 12.34
N LEU A 121 -2.17 -0.56 11.54
CA LEU A 121 -1.23 0.54 11.74
C LEU A 121 -1.96 1.88 11.60
N ASN A 122 -1.79 2.74 12.59
CA ASN A 122 -2.51 4.01 12.70
C ASN A 122 -2.30 4.98 11.52
N LEU A 123 -1.14 4.93 10.85
CA LEU A 123 -0.90 5.72 9.64
C LEU A 123 -1.86 5.33 8.49
N GLY A 124 -2.09 4.04 8.31
CA GLY A 124 -3.04 3.54 7.32
C GLY A 124 -4.50 3.83 7.72
N ASP A 125 -4.78 3.79 9.02
CA ASP A 125 -6.13 4.03 9.55
C ASP A 125 -6.55 5.48 9.34
N ILE A 126 -5.70 6.46 9.70
CA ILE A 126 -6.02 7.88 9.50
C ILE A 126 -6.18 8.22 8.01
N MET A 127 -5.36 7.63 7.13
CA MET A 127 -5.45 7.86 5.69
C MET A 127 -6.73 7.27 5.09
N SER A 128 -7.14 6.07 5.53
CA SER A 128 -8.38 5.45 5.05
C SER A 128 -9.64 6.15 5.58
N ASP A 129 -9.62 6.63 6.83
CA ASP A 129 -10.69 7.44 7.38
C ASP A 129 -10.82 8.78 6.67
N ALA A 130 -9.69 9.38 6.28
CA ALA A 130 -9.65 10.62 5.52
C ALA A 130 -10.38 10.52 4.17
N TYR A 131 -10.32 9.37 3.50
CA TYR A 131 -11.04 9.16 2.25
C TYR A 131 -12.56 9.17 2.47
N VAL A 132 -13.05 8.48 3.50
CA VAL A 132 -14.47 8.50 3.88
C VAL A 132 -14.91 9.93 4.21
N TYR A 133 -14.16 10.60 5.09
CA TYR A 133 -14.48 11.95 5.52
C TYR A 133 -14.56 12.93 4.34
N ALA A 134 -13.54 12.94 3.48
CA ALA A 134 -13.47 13.91 2.40
C ALA A 134 -14.58 13.74 1.37
N VAL A 135 -15.05 12.51 1.12
CA VAL A 135 -16.17 12.25 0.22
C VAL A 135 -17.49 12.66 0.87
N GLU A 136 -17.76 12.21 2.09
CA GLU A 136 -19.06 12.45 2.76
C GLU A 136 -19.25 13.89 3.22
N ASN A 137 -18.17 14.65 3.42
CA ASN A 137 -18.23 16.07 3.81
C ASN A 137 -17.96 17.04 2.64
N SER A 138 -17.85 16.52 1.42
CA SER A 138 -17.78 17.37 0.22
C SER A 138 -19.11 18.07 -0.05
N GLU A 139 -19.07 19.33 -0.52
CA GLU A 139 -20.26 20.02 -1.01
C GLU A 139 -20.87 19.36 -2.26
N TYR A 140 -20.13 18.45 -2.92
CA TYR A 140 -20.57 17.65 -4.07
C TYR A 140 -21.06 16.26 -3.67
N TYR A 141 -21.17 15.97 -2.38
CA TYR A 141 -21.64 14.68 -1.89
C TYR A 141 -23.10 14.43 -2.30
N ASP A 142 -23.37 13.32 -2.95
CA ASP A 142 -24.67 12.96 -3.50
C ASP A 142 -25.60 12.25 -2.47
N GLY A 143 -25.14 12.04 -1.24
CA GLY A 143 -25.88 11.38 -0.17
C GLY A 143 -25.75 9.86 -0.17
N ASP A 144 -24.87 9.28 -0.98
CA ASP A 144 -24.59 7.84 -1.00
C ASP A 144 -23.43 7.52 -0.07
N PRO A 145 -23.66 6.91 1.11
CA PRO A 145 -22.62 6.74 2.12
C PRO A 145 -21.51 5.81 1.63
N VAL A 146 -20.29 6.11 2.06
CA VAL A 146 -19.12 5.26 1.80
C VAL A 146 -19.14 4.11 2.80
N ASP A 147 -19.31 2.88 2.32
CA ASP A 147 -19.26 1.68 3.17
C ASP A 147 -17.82 1.32 3.55
N VAL A 148 -16.88 1.46 2.60
CA VAL A 148 -15.48 1.06 2.78
C VAL A 148 -14.55 2.02 2.05
N ALA A 149 -13.47 2.44 2.70
CA ALA A 149 -12.33 3.05 2.02
C ALA A 149 -11.09 2.17 2.14
N VAL A 150 -10.24 2.18 1.10
CA VAL A 150 -9.05 1.32 1.02
C VAL A 150 -7.83 2.13 0.63
N VAL A 151 -6.75 2.00 1.41
CA VAL A 151 -5.42 2.60 1.16
C VAL A 151 -4.37 1.50 1.13
N PRO A 152 -3.60 1.34 0.05
CA PRO A 152 -2.51 0.37 0.00
C PRO A 152 -1.21 0.98 0.53
N SER A 153 -0.38 0.21 1.18
CA SER A 153 0.97 0.62 1.60
C SER A 153 1.81 1.15 0.43
N GLY A 154 1.57 0.63 -0.78
CA GLY A 154 2.32 0.99 -1.98
C GLY A 154 2.15 2.44 -2.46
N THR A 155 1.18 3.20 -1.97
CA THR A 155 0.98 4.62 -2.30
C THR A 155 1.49 5.57 -1.22
N VAL A 156 1.70 5.08 0.00
CA VAL A 156 2.19 5.88 1.12
C VAL A 156 3.70 6.10 0.97
N ARG A 157 4.14 7.36 1.15
CA ARG A 157 5.53 7.79 0.91
C ARG A 157 6.21 8.42 2.11
N ASP A 158 5.45 8.88 3.10
CA ASP A 158 5.97 9.50 4.33
C ASP A 158 4.98 9.30 5.47
N THR A 159 5.41 9.62 6.69
CA THR A 159 4.62 9.57 7.92
C THR A 159 4.49 10.96 8.55
N TYR A 160 3.64 11.08 9.57
CA TYR A 160 3.46 12.33 10.31
C TYR A 160 4.26 12.30 11.62
N THR A 161 5.15 13.27 11.77
CA THR A 161 5.93 13.44 13.01
C THR A 161 5.15 14.24 14.04
N LYS A 162 5.52 14.12 15.32
CA LYS A 162 4.98 14.97 16.37
C LYS A 162 5.28 16.44 16.13
N GLY A 163 4.34 17.30 16.46
CA GLY A 163 4.34 18.73 16.20
C GLY A 163 3.44 19.12 15.05
N ASP A 164 3.74 20.23 14.38
CA ASP A 164 2.92 20.77 13.29
C ASP A 164 2.89 19.84 12.08
N VAL A 165 1.68 19.49 11.64
CA VAL A 165 1.45 18.79 10.37
C VAL A 165 1.11 19.82 9.30
N THR A 166 2.00 20.00 8.34
CA THR A 166 1.83 20.99 7.26
C THR A 166 1.26 20.37 5.99
N VAL A 167 0.75 21.23 5.08
CA VAL A 167 0.32 20.81 3.73
C VAL A 167 1.44 20.12 2.98
N GLU A 168 2.70 20.59 3.11
CA GLU A 168 3.85 19.96 2.48
C GLU A 168 4.06 18.52 2.97
N GLN A 169 3.97 18.26 4.28
CA GLN A 169 4.09 16.90 4.84
C GLN A 169 2.97 16.00 4.35
N VAL A 170 1.72 16.48 4.34
CA VAL A 170 0.58 15.69 3.86
C VAL A 170 0.71 15.41 2.36
N TYR A 171 1.11 16.39 1.55
CA TYR A 171 1.38 16.15 0.15
C TYR A 171 2.49 15.10 -0.05
N ASN A 172 3.60 15.20 0.69
CA ASN A 172 4.72 14.25 0.58
C ASN A 172 4.31 12.84 0.98
N SER A 173 3.41 12.68 1.96
CA SER A 173 2.93 11.36 2.38
C SER A 173 2.15 10.63 1.29
N PHE A 174 1.57 11.37 0.30
CA PHE A 174 0.74 10.79 -0.76
C PHE A 174 0.95 11.49 -2.14
N SER A 175 2.20 11.70 -2.52
CA SER A 175 2.61 12.54 -3.66
C SER A 175 2.57 11.87 -5.03
N LEU A 176 2.17 10.59 -5.12
CA LEU A 176 2.24 9.82 -6.36
C LEU A 176 1.08 10.11 -7.33
N GLY A 177 1.39 9.91 -8.61
CA GLY A 177 0.41 9.87 -9.69
C GLY A 177 0.10 11.22 -10.32
N ILE A 178 -0.72 11.15 -11.35
CA ILE A 178 -1.28 12.29 -12.09
C ILE A 178 -2.70 11.90 -12.50
N GLY A 179 -3.67 12.79 -12.32
CA GLY A 179 -5.04 12.59 -12.77
C GLY A 179 -5.26 12.96 -14.23
N LYS A 180 -6.49 12.78 -14.73
CA LYS A 180 -6.92 13.23 -16.08
C LYS A 180 -6.90 14.76 -16.21
N ASP A 181 -7.06 15.47 -15.10
CA ASP A 181 -6.92 16.93 -15.02
C ASP A 181 -5.49 17.42 -15.27
N GLY A 182 -4.51 16.52 -15.36
CA GLY A 182 -3.09 16.80 -15.55
C GLY A 182 -2.38 17.31 -14.30
N LEU A 183 -3.05 17.33 -13.14
CA LEU A 183 -2.47 17.72 -11.86
C LEU A 183 -1.87 16.52 -11.13
N ALA A 184 -0.77 16.75 -10.42
CA ALA A 184 -0.10 15.73 -9.61
C ALA A 184 -1.02 15.22 -8.48
N GLY A 185 -0.77 13.98 -8.02
CA GLY A 185 -1.59 13.28 -7.05
C GLY A 185 -2.62 12.35 -7.71
N TYR A 186 -2.71 11.11 -7.21
CA TYR A 186 -3.79 10.22 -7.63
C TYR A 186 -5.15 10.76 -7.19
N PRO A 187 -6.17 10.76 -8.08
CA PRO A 187 -7.53 11.05 -7.67
C PRO A 187 -8.11 9.90 -6.83
N LEU A 188 -9.03 10.21 -5.95
CA LEU A 188 -9.94 9.22 -5.39
C LEU A 188 -10.91 8.77 -6.47
N ILE A 189 -11.26 7.49 -6.44
CA ILE A 189 -12.26 6.87 -7.31
C ILE A 189 -13.37 6.24 -6.48
N SER A 190 -14.56 6.22 -7.02
CA SER A 190 -15.76 5.60 -6.45
C SER A 190 -16.15 4.38 -7.27
N ALA A 191 -16.38 3.25 -6.61
CA ALA A 191 -16.87 2.03 -7.24
C ALA A 191 -17.70 1.22 -6.27
N TYR A 192 -18.41 0.20 -6.77
CA TYR A 192 -19.19 -0.73 -5.97
C TYR A 192 -18.64 -2.13 -6.11
N LEU A 193 -18.51 -2.81 -4.96
CA LEU A 193 -18.14 -4.21 -4.88
C LEU A 193 -19.26 -5.01 -4.23
N THR A 194 -19.45 -6.25 -4.66
CA THR A 194 -20.31 -7.19 -3.93
C THR A 194 -19.67 -7.57 -2.60
N GLY A 195 -20.46 -7.96 -1.61
CA GLY A 195 -19.93 -8.39 -0.32
C GLY A 195 -18.96 -9.57 -0.43
N LYS A 196 -19.16 -10.43 -1.42
CA LYS A 196 -18.23 -11.50 -1.75
C LYS A 196 -16.87 -10.97 -2.25
N GLU A 197 -16.87 -9.88 -3.02
CA GLU A 197 -15.65 -9.22 -3.47
C GLU A 197 -14.98 -8.45 -2.33
N LEU A 198 -15.74 -7.84 -1.40
CA LEU A 198 -15.17 -7.24 -0.19
C LEU A 198 -14.44 -8.28 0.69
N LYS A 199 -15.04 -9.45 0.91
CA LYS A 199 -14.35 -10.55 1.61
C LYS A 199 -13.09 -11.00 0.88
N LEU A 200 -13.08 -10.88 -0.46
CA LEU A 200 -11.89 -11.17 -1.26
C LEU A 200 -10.82 -10.08 -1.14
N VAL A 201 -11.19 -8.80 -0.95
CA VAL A 201 -10.23 -7.71 -0.63
C VAL A 201 -9.47 -8.03 0.65
N ALA A 202 -10.17 -8.42 1.73
CA ALA A 202 -9.53 -8.85 2.98
C ALA A 202 -8.61 -10.08 2.77
N GLU A 203 -9.02 -11.04 1.93
CA GLU A 203 -8.22 -12.22 1.64
C GLU A 203 -6.99 -11.89 0.76
N ILE A 204 -7.07 -10.91 -0.13
CA ILE A 204 -5.92 -10.39 -0.90
C ILE A 204 -4.90 -9.80 0.08
N ASP A 205 -5.31 -8.95 1.00
CA ASP A 205 -4.43 -8.43 2.04
C ASP A 205 -3.78 -9.58 2.83
N ALA A 206 -4.56 -10.49 3.35
CA ALA A 206 -4.07 -11.58 4.21
C ALA A 206 -3.14 -12.58 3.49
N SER A 207 -3.29 -12.75 2.16
CA SER A 207 -2.62 -13.84 1.43
C SER A 207 -1.61 -13.36 0.38
N VAL A 208 -1.89 -12.24 -0.32
CA VAL A 208 -1.03 -11.75 -1.42
C VAL A 208 0.07 -10.86 -0.89
N SER A 209 -0.19 -10.10 0.15
CA SER A 209 0.76 -9.16 0.74
C SER A 209 2.01 -9.82 1.34
N ASP A 210 1.98 -11.12 1.64
CA ASP A 210 3.18 -11.88 2.03
C ASP A 210 4.23 -11.95 0.90
N PHE A 211 3.78 -11.86 -0.35
CA PHE A 211 4.63 -11.90 -1.55
C PHE A 211 4.83 -10.53 -2.18
N MET A 212 3.95 -9.59 -1.88
CA MET A 212 3.91 -8.25 -2.44
C MET A 212 3.50 -7.26 -1.35
N THR A 213 4.45 -6.83 -0.53
CA THR A 213 4.18 -5.95 0.63
C THR A 213 3.52 -4.63 0.25
N ILE A 214 3.72 -4.13 -0.98
CA ILE A 214 3.02 -2.95 -1.51
C ILE A 214 1.51 -3.13 -1.66
N ALA A 215 1.00 -4.36 -1.57
CA ALA A 215 -0.41 -4.71 -1.62
C ALA A 215 -1.02 -4.93 -0.22
N ARG A 216 -0.36 -4.53 0.85
CA ARG A 216 -0.98 -4.45 2.17
C ARG A 216 -1.99 -3.35 2.18
N LEU A 217 -3.19 -3.66 2.65
CA LEU A 217 -4.33 -2.76 2.61
C LEU A 217 -4.71 -2.29 4.01
N TYR A 218 -5.00 -1.01 4.12
CA TYR A 218 -5.58 -0.40 5.32
C TYR A 218 -6.99 0.05 4.97
N CYS A 219 -7.95 -0.33 5.79
CA CYS A 219 -9.35 -0.12 5.47
C CYS A 219 -10.06 0.69 6.55
N SER A 220 -10.88 1.63 6.11
CA SER A 220 -11.96 2.19 6.91
C SER A 220 -13.26 1.48 6.53
N GLY A 221 -14.06 1.11 7.51
CA GLY A 221 -15.34 0.43 7.28
C GLY A 221 -15.27 -1.09 7.15
N LEU A 222 -14.16 -1.66 6.69
CA LEU A 222 -13.96 -3.12 6.55
C LEU A 222 -13.01 -3.62 7.63
N ASN A 223 -13.50 -4.45 8.54
CA ASN A 223 -12.72 -5.08 9.61
C ASN A 223 -12.59 -6.58 9.36
N PHE A 224 -11.44 -7.15 9.64
CA PHE A 224 -11.24 -8.59 9.47
C PHE A 224 -10.19 -9.16 10.43
N THR A 225 -10.36 -10.46 10.72
CA THR A 225 -9.39 -11.28 11.44
C THR A 225 -8.79 -12.30 10.49
N TYR A 226 -7.48 -12.49 10.55
CA TYR A 226 -6.82 -13.51 9.76
C TYR A 226 -5.79 -14.29 10.56
N ASN A 227 -5.52 -15.54 10.13
CA ASN A 227 -4.45 -16.36 10.69
C ASN A 227 -3.38 -16.59 9.61
N PRO A 228 -2.13 -16.09 9.80
CA PRO A 228 -1.07 -16.17 8.80
C PRO A 228 -0.67 -17.61 8.44
N HIS A 229 -0.90 -18.57 9.34
CA HIS A 229 -0.53 -19.99 9.17
C HIS A 229 -1.56 -20.81 8.41
N ARG A 230 -2.71 -20.22 8.09
CA ARG A 230 -3.71 -20.89 7.27
C ARG A 230 -3.27 -20.97 5.81
N MET A 231 -3.96 -21.79 5.06
CA MET A 231 -3.73 -21.94 3.63
C MET A 231 -3.96 -20.61 2.90
N ILE A 232 -3.08 -20.30 1.96
CA ILE A 232 -3.21 -19.13 1.07
C ILE A 232 -4.62 -19.09 0.45
N LEU A 233 -5.19 -17.90 0.34
CA LEU A 233 -6.57 -17.62 -0.09
C LEU A 233 -7.65 -18.23 0.83
N ASN A 234 -7.29 -18.56 2.07
CA ASN A 234 -8.19 -18.97 3.15
C ASN A 234 -7.64 -18.58 4.52
N LYS A 235 -6.92 -17.43 4.59
CA LYS A 235 -6.34 -16.93 5.83
C LYS A 235 -7.33 -16.16 6.67
N VAL A 236 -8.29 -15.46 6.04
CA VAL A 236 -9.33 -14.69 6.74
C VAL A 236 -10.27 -15.64 7.48
N THR A 237 -10.47 -15.38 8.77
CA THR A 237 -11.32 -16.18 9.65
C THR A 237 -12.61 -15.48 10.01
N ASP A 238 -12.62 -14.14 9.97
CA ASP A 238 -13.77 -13.28 10.21
C ASP A 238 -13.66 -12.02 9.35
N CYS A 239 -14.79 -11.46 8.88
CA CYS A 239 -14.81 -10.26 8.06
C CYS A 239 -16.19 -9.60 8.16
N TYR A 240 -16.24 -8.33 8.54
CA TYR A 240 -17.47 -7.59 8.81
C TYR A 240 -17.29 -6.10 8.55
N LEU A 241 -18.40 -5.36 8.48
CA LEU A 241 -18.38 -3.91 8.39
C LEU A 241 -18.52 -3.27 9.78
N MET A 242 -17.77 -2.18 9.98
CA MET A 242 -17.90 -1.26 11.09
C MET A 242 -17.51 0.13 10.60
N LYS A 243 -18.35 1.13 10.84
CA LYS A 243 -18.08 2.50 10.40
C LYS A 243 -16.73 3.02 10.91
N ALA A 244 -16.19 3.99 10.18
CA ALA A 244 -14.99 4.71 10.56
C ALA A 244 -15.05 5.17 12.03
N GLN A 245 -13.92 5.20 12.70
CA GLN A 245 -13.79 5.57 14.12
C GLN A 245 -14.62 4.73 15.11
N GLY A 246 -15.01 3.50 14.70
CA GLY A 246 -15.78 2.61 15.56
C GLY A 246 -17.22 3.07 15.84
N GLU A 247 -17.72 4.04 15.09
CA GLU A 247 -19.10 4.48 15.19
C GLU A 247 -20.06 3.45 14.60
N GLY A 248 -20.94 2.92 15.42
CA GLY A 248 -21.95 1.97 14.99
C GLY A 248 -21.75 0.55 15.50
N ASN A 249 -22.61 -0.35 15.04
CA ASN A 249 -22.56 -1.76 15.37
C ASN A 249 -21.85 -2.52 14.24
N ARG A 250 -21.24 -3.64 14.58
CA ARG A 250 -20.78 -4.64 13.62
C ARG A 250 -21.94 -5.08 12.72
N GLU A 251 -21.74 -5.01 11.41
CA GLU A 251 -22.67 -5.46 10.39
C GLU A 251 -22.08 -6.63 9.60
N GLU A 252 -22.85 -7.69 9.40
CA GLU A 252 -22.43 -8.84 8.59
C GLU A 252 -22.48 -8.48 7.11
N ILE A 253 -21.46 -8.91 6.36
CA ILE A 253 -21.36 -8.66 4.92
C ILE A 253 -22.24 -9.67 4.17
N GLU A 254 -23.23 -9.18 3.44
CA GLU A 254 -24.10 -9.97 2.57
C GLU A 254 -23.45 -10.18 1.19
N ASP A 255 -23.24 -11.41 0.77
CA ASP A 255 -22.43 -11.79 -0.40
C ASP A 255 -22.84 -11.08 -1.70
N ASP A 256 -24.12 -10.91 -1.96
CA ASP A 256 -24.66 -10.40 -3.22
C ASP A 256 -25.06 -8.90 -3.15
N LYS A 257 -24.99 -8.27 -1.98
CA LYS A 257 -25.26 -6.83 -1.80
C LYS A 257 -24.09 -6.03 -2.36
N LEU A 258 -24.39 -4.89 -3.01
CA LEU A 258 -23.40 -3.91 -3.42
C LEU A 258 -23.04 -2.99 -2.25
N TYR A 259 -21.76 -2.70 -2.13
CA TYR A 259 -21.19 -1.79 -1.14
C TYR A 259 -20.37 -0.72 -1.84
N HIS A 260 -20.56 0.54 -1.42
CA HIS A 260 -19.82 1.67 -1.96
C HIS A 260 -18.37 1.68 -1.43
N VAL A 261 -17.42 1.62 -2.34
CA VAL A 261 -15.98 1.57 -2.03
C VAL A 261 -15.28 2.79 -2.63
N VAL A 262 -14.51 3.48 -1.79
CA VAL A 262 -13.65 4.58 -2.21
C VAL A 262 -12.19 4.17 -2.05
N THR A 263 -11.38 4.47 -3.05
CA THR A 263 -9.93 4.24 -3.00
C THR A 263 -9.22 5.22 -3.94
N ASP A 264 -7.89 5.22 -3.96
CA ASP A 264 -7.15 5.96 -4.98
C ASP A 264 -7.09 5.20 -6.32
N LEU A 265 -6.84 5.91 -7.41
CA LEU A 265 -6.80 5.34 -8.76
C LEU A 265 -5.75 4.23 -8.90
N TYR A 266 -4.61 4.34 -8.22
CA TYR A 266 -3.56 3.31 -8.26
C TYR A 266 -4.07 1.97 -7.72
N THR A 267 -4.74 2.00 -6.57
CA THR A 267 -5.35 0.80 -5.97
C THR A 267 -6.32 0.12 -6.93
N GLY A 268 -7.18 0.93 -7.57
CA GLY A 268 -8.11 0.41 -8.59
C GLY A 268 -7.39 -0.27 -9.76
N GLN A 269 -6.31 0.33 -10.26
CA GLN A 269 -5.50 -0.23 -11.35
C GLN A 269 -4.75 -1.50 -10.92
N MET A 270 -4.29 -1.58 -9.68
CA MET A 270 -3.62 -2.76 -9.12
C MET A 270 -4.54 -3.99 -9.03
N LEU A 271 -5.85 -3.81 -8.87
CA LEU A 271 -6.80 -4.93 -8.93
C LEU A 271 -6.72 -5.71 -10.25
N GLY A 272 -6.54 -5.00 -11.38
CA GLY A 272 -6.31 -5.63 -12.68
C GLY A 272 -5.05 -6.48 -12.70
N ALA A 273 -3.94 -5.98 -12.17
CA ALA A 273 -2.67 -6.70 -12.09
C ALA A 273 -2.75 -7.94 -11.18
N VAL A 274 -3.47 -7.85 -10.05
CA VAL A 274 -3.74 -8.99 -9.16
C VAL A 274 -4.57 -10.06 -9.86
N MET A 275 -5.60 -9.65 -10.60
CA MET A 275 -6.43 -10.57 -11.38
C MET A 275 -5.60 -11.32 -12.44
N ASP A 276 -4.78 -10.63 -13.21
CA ASP A 276 -3.92 -11.20 -14.25
C ASP A 276 -2.87 -12.16 -13.64
N THR A 277 -2.21 -11.74 -12.57
CA THR A 277 -1.18 -12.56 -11.87
C THR A 277 -1.78 -13.80 -11.23
N SER A 278 -3.03 -13.73 -10.75
CA SER A 278 -3.75 -14.86 -10.16
C SER A 278 -4.43 -15.77 -11.19
N TYR A 279 -4.24 -15.54 -12.49
CA TYR A 279 -4.95 -16.27 -13.57
C TYR A 279 -6.48 -16.23 -13.40
N GLY A 280 -7.02 -15.11 -12.91
CA GLY A 280 -8.46 -14.93 -12.67
C GLY A 280 -9.01 -15.63 -11.41
N LEU A 281 -8.16 -16.23 -10.58
CA LEU A 281 -8.60 -16.83 -9.30
C LEU A 281 -9.08 -15.76 -8.30
N LEU A 282 -8.44 -14.58 -8.32
CA LEU A 282 -8.78 -13.40 -7.54
C LEU A 282 -9.41 -12.37 -8.48
N SER A 283 -10.68 -12.57 -8.83
CA SER A 283 -11.42 -11.66 -9.71
C SER A 283 -12.28 -10.74 -8.86
N ILE A 284 -11.90 -9.47 -8.78
CA ILE A 284 -12.71 -8.36 -8.29
C ILE A 284 -13.07 -7.52 -9.50
N THR A 285 -14.36 -7.32 -9.71
CA THR A 285 -14.86 -6.52 -10.83
C THR A 285 -15.56 -5.29 -10.28
N PRO A 286 -14.89 -4.12 -10.26
CA PRO A 286 -15.53 -2.88 -9.86
C PRO A 286 -16.77 -2.60 -10.71
N LYS A 287 -17.81 -2.11 -10.07
CA LYS A 287 -19.13 -1.86 -10.67
C LYS A 287 -19.55 -0.42 -10.43
N ASP A 288 -20.44 0.07 -11.29
CA ASP A 288 -21.19 1.28 -11.01
C ASP A 288 -22.32 1.02 -9.97
N LYS A 289 -23.02 2.07 -9.60
CA LYS A 289 -24.14 2.03 -8.63
C LYS A 289 -25.27 1.08 -9.05
N ASP A 290 -25.43 0.86 -10.34
CA ASP A 290 -26.46 -0.04 -10.91
C ASP A 290 -25.97 -1.49 -11.01
N GLY A 291 -24.72 -1.77 -10.65
CA GLY A 291 -24.11 -3.09 -10.67
C GLY A 291 -23.49 -3.48 -12.02
N ASN A 292 -23.34 -2.55 -12.96
CA ASN A 292 -22.67 -2.81 -14.22
C ASN A 292 -21.16 -2.74 -14.06
N PRO A 293 -20.37 -3.64 -14.68
CA PRO A 293 -18.91 -3.57 -14.65
C PRO A 293 -18.38 -2.25 -15.19
N ILE A 294 -17.40 -1.66 -14.50
CA ILE A 294 -16.68 -0.48 -14.93
C ILE A 294 -15.56 -0.90 -15.88
N GLU A 295 -15.54 -0.34 -17.09
CA GLU A 295 -14.51 -0.63 -18.09
C GLU A 295 -13.23 0.20 -17.87
N ASN A 296 -13.39 1.46 -17.44
CA ASN A 296 -12.28 2.38 -17.21
C ASN A 296 -12.41 3.05 -15.83
N LEU A 297 -11.54 2.69 -14.91
CA LEU A 297 -11.54 3.23 -13.55
C LEU A 297 -11.18 4.72 -13.47
N GLU A 298 -10.44 5.24 -14.44
CA GLU A 298 -10.13 6.67 -14.48
C GLU A 298 -11.38 7.54 -14.69
N ASP A 299 -12.45 6.99 -15.28
CA ASP A 299 -13.72 7.69 -15.45
C ASP A 299 -14.55 7.73 -14.17
N GLN A 300 -14.09 7.04 -13.11
CA GLN A 300 -14.71 7.00 -11.79
C GLN A 300 -14.04 7.94 -10.79
N ALA A 301 -13.17 8.83 -11.27
CA ALA A 301 -12.56 9.86 -10.42
C ALA A 301 -13.66 10.71 -9.77
N ILE A 302 -13.56 10.89 -8.45
CA ILE A 302 -14.48 11.74 -7.70
C ILE A 302 -14.19 13.19 -8.05
N MET A 303 -15.22 13.88 -8.56
CA MET A 303 -15.08 15.24 -9.06
C MET A 303 -15.70 16.26 -8.11
N GLU A 304 -14.98 17.34 -7.88
CA GLU A 304 -15.45 18.53 -7.19
C GLU A 304 -15.53 19.70 -8.19
N GLY A 305 -16.68 19.87 -8.78
CA GLY A 305 -16.85 20.76 -9.94
C GLY A 305 -16.05 20.24 -11.14
N ASN A 306 -15.00 20.95 -11.53
CA ASN A 306 -14.12 20.58 -12.65
C ASN A 306 -12.80 19.96 -12.22
N GLN A 307 -12.59 19.75 -10.93
CA GLN A 307 -11.35 19.27 -10.35
C GLN A 307 -11.54 17.87 -9.76
N GLU A 308 -10.52 17.03 -9.88
CA GLU A 308 -10.50 15.73 -9.24
C GLU A 308 -10.16 15.87 -7.75
N LEU A 309 -10.87 15.16 -6.88
CA LEU A 309 -10.51 15.05 -5.46
C LEU A 309 -9.25 14.19 -5.33
N LYS A 310 -8.12 14.84 -5.02
CA LYS A 310 -6.84 14.13 -4.86
C LYS A 310 -6.75 13.48 -3.48
N ALA A 311 -6.12 12.31 -3.42
CA ALA A 311 -5.95 11.54 -2.19
C ALA A 311 -5.25 12.36 -1.09
N TRP A 312 -4.16 13.07 -1.42
CA TRP A 312 -3.48 13.95 -0.45
C TRP A 312 -4.39 15.09 0.05
N ALA A 313 -5.21 15.67 -0.83
CA ALA A 313 -6.12 16.75 -0.46
C ALA A 313 -7.26 16.24 0.45
N ALA A 314 -7.70 14.99 0.26
CA ALA A 314 -8.62 14.33 1.17
C ALA A 314 -8.03 14.20 2.58
N ILE A 315 -6.75 13.79 2.66
CA ILE A 315 -6.04 13.70 3.94
C ILE A 315 -5.86 15.10 4.57
N ALA A 316 -5.51 16.11 3.77
CA ALA A 316 -5.35 17.48 4.26
C ALA A 316 -6.66 18.01 4.90
N ARG A 317 -7.80 17.83 4.23
CA ARG A 317 -9.12 18.21 4.76
C ARG A 317 -9.47 17.48 6.05
N TYR A 318 -9.11 16.20 6.12
CA TYR A 318 -9.38 15.44 7.33
C TYR A 318 -8.55 15.93 8.51
N MET A 319 -7.27 16.26 8.29
CA MET A 319 -6.41 16.86 9.33
C MET A 319 -6.98 18.18 9.85
N GLU A 320 -7.46 19.07 8.95
CA GLU A 320 -8.11 20.33 9.33
C GLU A 320 -9.46 20.16 10.05
N SER A 321 -10.07 19.00 9.96
CA SER A 321 -11.41 18.76 10.51
C SER A 321 -11.43 18.36 11.97
N PHE A 322 -10.28 18.08 12.56
CA PHE A 322 -10.22 17.73 13.97
C PHE A 322 -10.55 18.93 14.86
N ASP A 323 -10.98 18.65 16.08
CA ASP A 323 -11.28 19.69 17.08
C ASP A 323 -9.97 20.38 17.55
N ASP A 324 -10.02 21.70 17.71
CA ASP A 324 -9.03 22.46 18.46
C ASP A 324 -9.28 22.24 19.95
N THR A 325 -8.48 21.38 20.57
CA THR A 325 -8.69 20.92 21.96
C THR A 325 -8.01 21.80 23.00
N ASP A 326 -7.03 22.60 22.60
CA ASP A 326 -6.27 23.49 23.51
C ASP A 326 -6.58 24.98 23.32
N GLY A 327 -7.28 25.35 22.25
CA GLY A 327 -7.85 26.68 22.04
C GLY A 327 -6.88 27.68 21.41
N ASP A 328 -5.88 27.21 20.68
CA ASP A 328 -4.91 28.05 20.00
C ASP A 328 -5.30 28.41 18.55
N GLY A 329 -6.34 27.76 18.01
CA GLY A 329 -6.90 27.98 16.67
C GLY A 329 -6.41 26.99 15.64
N ILE A 330 -5.65 25.96 16.01
CA ILE A 330 -5.16 24.88 15.16
C ILE A 330 -5.86 23.57 15.59
N ALA A 331 -6.22 22.74 14.64
CA ALA A 331 -6.81 21.43 14.91
C ALA A 331 -5.80 20.49 15.60
N ASN A 332 -6.24 19.63 16.51
CA ASN A 332 -5.40 18.63 17.14
C ASN A 332 -5.77 17.24 16.62
N VAL A 333 -4.79 16.47 16.14
CA VAL A 333 -5.03 15.10 15.68
C VAL A 333 -5.67 14.28 16.79
N SER A 334 -6.75 13.57 16.47
CA SER A 334 -7.56 12.83 17.45
C SER A 334 -6.76 11.75 18.16
N GLU A 335 -6.85 11.72 19.50
CA GLU A 335 -6.30 10.66 20.36
C GLU A 335 -6.78 9.23 19.98
N TYR A 336 -7.85 9.13 19.19
CA TYR A 336 -8.34 7.87 18.65
C TYR A 336 -7.22 7.05 17.99
N TYR A 337 -6.29 7.68 17.29
CA TYR A 337 -5.20 7.00 16.57
C TYR A 337 -4.03 6.56 17.45
N ASN A 338 -4.08 6.76 18.76
CA ASN A 338 -3.09 6.22 19.70
C ASN A 338 -3.25 4.72 19.97
N GLU A 339 -4.42 4.14 19.68
CA GLU A 339 -4.77 2.76 19.99
C GLU A 339 -5.21 2.00 18.73
N LYS A 340 -5.09 0.66 18.74
CA LYS A 340 -5.64 -0.22 17.72
C LYS A 340 -7.13 -0.44 17.98
N HIS A 341 -7.92 -0.56 16.91
CA HIS A 341 -9.37 -0.66 16.95
C HIS A 341 -9.92 -1.96 16.35
N ASP A 342 -9.09 -2.99 16.30
CA ASP A 342 -9.43 -4.30 15.75
C ASP A 342 -9.88 -4.26 14.27
N ARG A 343 -9.35 -3.30 13.49
CA ARG A 343 -9.62 -3.22 12.05
C ARG A 343 -8.98 -4.38 11.30
N LYS A 344 -7.76 -4.74 11.70
CA LYS A 344 -7.02 -5.89 11.19
C LYS A 344 -6.44 -6.67 12.36
N VAL A 345 -7.04 -7.80 12.70
CA VAL A 345 -6.64 -8.65 13.83
C VAL A 345 -5.83 -9.85 13.35
N VAL A 346 -4.65 -10.05 13.92
CA VAL A 346 -3.79 -11.20 13.63
C VAL A 346 -4.03 -12.29 14.67
N GLU A 347 -4.65 -13.40 14.26
CA GLU A 347 -4.84 -14.60 15.09
C GLU A 347 -3.72 -15.60 14.84
N ASP A 348 -2.56 -15.41 15.50
CA ASP A 348 -1.37 -16.27 15.34
C ASP A 348 -1.56 -17.62 16.03
N SER A 349 -2.22 -18.58 15.35
CA SER A 349 -2.53 -19.89 15.89
C SER A 349 -2.05 -21.04 15.00
N TRP A 350 -1.28 -21.95 15.59
CA TRP A 350 -0.88 -23.23 14.97
C TRP A 350 -1.82 -24.40 15.35
N ASN A 351 -2.93 -24.13 16.02
CA ASN A 351 -3.90 -25.17 16.37
C ASN A 351 -4.53 -25.73 15.07
N ILE A 352 -4.47 -27.03 14.90
CA ILE A 352 -4.97 -27.71 13.70
C ILE A 352 -6.46 -27.38 13.43
N ILE A 353 -7.28 -27.25 14.46
CA ILE A 353 -8.69 -26.90 14.32
C ILE A 353 -8.82 -25.49 13.71
N ASP A 354 -8.02 -24.51 14.18
CA ASP A 354 -8.02 -23.16 13.68
C ASP A 354 -7.51 -23.08 12.23
N LEU A 355 -6.56 -23.94 11.86
CA LEU A 355 -6.03 -23.98 10.50
C LEU A 355 -7.01 -24.53 9.47
N VAL A 356 -7.98 -25.37 9.88
CA VAL A 356 -8.91 -26.04 8.96
C VAL A 356 -10.38 -25.62 9.11
N LYS A 357 -10.71 -24.83 10.15
CA LYS A 357 -12.08 -24.32 10.33
C LYS A 357 -12.48 -23.41 9.16
N HIS A 358 -13.75 -23.39 8.82
CA HIS A 358 -14.33 -22.53 7.76
C HIS A 358 -13.58 -22.62 6.41
N PRO A 359 -13.54 -23.83 5.77
CA PRO A 359 -12.92 -23.98 4.47
C PRO A 359 -13.73 -23.22 3.40
N ASN A 360 -13.04 -22.47 2.56
CA ASN A 360 -13.65 -21.79 1.42
C ASN A 360 -13.48 -22.59 0.11
N LYS A 361 -13.94 -22.02 -1.04
CA LYS A 361 -13.82 -22.68 -2.35
C LYS A 361 -12.38 -23.05 -2.72
N PHE A 362 -11.40 -22.24 -2.34
CA PHE A 362 -9.98 -22.47 -2.65
C PHE A 362 -9.43 -23.63 -1.84
N SER A 363 -9.79 -23.74 -0.55
CA SER A 363 -9.46 -24.89 0.30
C SER A 363 -10.00 -26.19 -0.28
N ALA A 364 -11.24 -26.17 -0.74
CA ALA A 364 -11.87 -27.37 -1.33
C ALA A 364 -11.17 -27.79 -2.63
N ILE A 365 -10.80 -26.84 -3.50
CA ILE A 365 -10.06 -27.12 -4.74
C ILE A 365 -8.67 -27.73 -4.42
N ILE A 366 -7.92 -27.13 -3.52
CA ILE A 366 -6.58 -27.61 -3.15
C ILE A 366 -6.65 -28.98 -2.49
N ALA A 367 -7.61 -29.19 -1.58
CA ALA A 367 -7.84 -30.50 -0.98
C ALA A 367 -8.20 -31.57 -2.05
N GLY A 368 -9.02 -31.22 -3.04
CA GLY A 368 -9.35 -32.08 -4.17
C GLY A 368 -8.12 -32.44 -5.02
N ILE A 369 -7.27 -31.46 -5.33
CA ILE A 369 -6.01 -31.68 -6.06
C ILE A 369 -5.09 -32.60 -5.25
N PHE A 370 -4.95 -32.37 -3.95
CA PHE A 370 -4.12 -33.19 -3.08
C PHE A 370 -4.58 -34.65 -3.05
N VAL A 371 -5.89 -34.90 -2.92
CA VAL A 371 -6.48 -36.23 -2.99
C VAL A 371 -6.22 -36.89 -4.36
N LEU A 372 -6.37 -36.13 -5.46
CA LEU A 372 -6.09 -36.63 -6.81
C LEU A 372 -4.62 -37.06 -6.97
N VAL A 373 -3.68 -36.24 -6.48
CA VAL A 373 -2.25 -36.57 -6.51
C VAL A 373 -1.95 -37.84 -5.73
N ILE A 374 -2.53 -38.01 -4.53
CA ILE A 374 -2.38 -39.24 -3.74
C ILE A 374 -2.92 -40.48 -4.51
N VAL A 375 -4.09 -40.36 -5.12
CA VAL A 375 -4.67 -41.42 -5.93
C VAL A 375 -3.75 -41.81 -7.12
N LEU A 376 -3.21 -40.81 -7.83
CA LEU A 376 -2.28 -41.05 -8.93
C LEU A 376 -1.01 -41.74 -8.47
N ILE A 377 -0.44 -41.36 -7.32
CA ILE A 377 0.72 -42.02 -6.73
C ILE A 377 0.40 -43.48 -6.39
N ILE A 378 -0.74 -43.75 -5.77
CA ILE A 378 -1.16 -45.10 -5.45
C ILE A 378 -1.30 -45.94 -6.72
N LEU A 379 -1.95 -45.41 -7.78
CA LEU A 379 -2.11 -46.08 -9.06
C LEU A 379 -0.76 -46.40 -9.71
N LEU A 380 0.20 -45.42 -9.66
CA LEU A 380 1.55 -45.62 -10.17
C LEU A 380 2.28 -46.75 -9.42
N ILE A 381 2.20 -46.76 -8.09
CA ILE A 381 2.77 -47.83 -7.26
C ILE A 381 2.18 -49.20 -7.63
N LEU A 382 0.86 -49.29 -7.80
CA LEU A 382 0.19 -50.51 -8.18
C LEU A 382 0.61 -50.98 -9.58
N LEU A 383 0.75 -50.06 -10.54
CA LEU A 383 1.22 -50.33 -11.88
C LEU A 383 2.65 -50.88 -11.87
N VAL A 384 3.57 -50.21 -11.17
CA VAL A 384 4.96 -50.66 -11.01
C VAL A 384 5.03 -52.04 -10.37
N ARG A 385 4.26 -52.27 -9.30
CA ARG A 385 4.19 -53.61 -8.67
C ARG A 385 3.67 -54.69 -9.63
N ARG A 386 2.71 -54.36 -10.50
CA ARG A 386 2.20 -55.26 -11.53
C ARG A 386 3.23 -55.60 -12.59
N ILE A 387 4.02 -54.62 -13.05
CA ILE A 387 5.09 -54.79 -14.00
C ILE A 387 6.22 -55.65 -13.42
N VAL A 388 6.67 -55.34 -12.19
CA VAL A 388 7.74 -56.09 -11.50
C VAL A 388 7.33 -57.57 -11.30
N ARG A 389 6.04 -57.80 -10.90
CA ARG A 389 5.54 -59.20 -10.80
C ARG A 389 5.53 -59.92 -12.13
N LYS A 390 5.19 -59.24 -13.24
CA LYS A 390 5.20 -59.84 -14.56
C LYS A 390 6.65 -60.21 -15.00
N ILE A 391 7.65 -59.35 -14.72
CA ILE A 391 9.04 -59.60 -15.02
C ILE A 391 9.63 -60.75 -14.19
N LYS A 392 9.18 -60.91 -12.92
CA LYS A 392 9.65 -62.01 -12.07
C LYS A 392 9.04 -63.35 -12.39
N ASN A 393 7.91 -63.40 -13.10
CA ASN A 393 7.19 -64.62 -13.45
C ASN A 393 7.45 -65.08 -14.91
N ASN A 394 8.23 -64.33 -15.69
CA ASN A 394 8.86 -64.73 -16.95
C ASN A 394 10.33 -65.03 -16.71
#